data_203e2cb19bfbe081d96b6a1e93a18137
#
_entry.id   203e2cb19bfbe081d96b6a1e93a18137
#
_cell.length_a   1.000
_cell.length_b   1.000
_cell.length_c   1.000
_cell.angle_alpha   90.00
_cell.angle_beta   90.00
_cell.angle_gamma   90.00
#
_symmetry.space_group_name_H-M   'P 1'
#
loop_
_entity.id
_entity.type
_entity.pdbx_description
1 polymer ?
#
loop_
_entity_poly.entity_id
_entity_poly.type
_entity_poly.pdbx_seq_one_letter_code
_entity_poly.pdbx_strand_id
1 'polypeptide(L)'
;MKFTEALQFIKDFEIEGDLLEIGSDRGDGSTYIFATLAKNLDRKLFSVDVDNDVIDHNREEFDKLPFSLPVEFFNQTGEDFLDENKDLKFSIVLLDNFDWDWNPQSADPDPSIVAQQVKYREQFNLEMTNHQSQFTHLRQAMRLTDMLTDEAMIVCDDTYWAQEYGTYTGKCGAVIPYLEILGFSVVLNKDHGIVLVRKK
;
A
#
# COMPACT_ATOMS: atom_id res chain seq x y z
N MET A 1 3.73 0.95 11.60
CA MET A 1 5.01 0.18 11.46
C MET A 1 6.12 1.07 10.95
N LYS A 2 7.40 0.82 11.28
CA LYS A 2 8.51 1.48 10.57
C LYS A 2 8.80 0.68 9.30
N PHE A 3 8.49 1.21 8.13
CA PHE A 3 8.70 0.52 6.84
C PHE A 3 10.13 0.00 6.66
N THR A 4 11.13 0.67 7.25
CA THR A 4 12.52 0.22 7.24
C THR A 4 12.73 -1.15 7.91
N GLU A 5 11.85 -1.57 8.82
CA GLU A 5 11.92 -2.90 9.44
C GLU A 5 11.50 -4.01 8.45
N ALA A 6 10.64 -3.69 7.49
CA ALA A 6 10.26 -4.63 6.44
C ALA A 6 11.44 -5.01 5.53
N LEU A 7 12.36 -4.08 5.30
CA LEU A 7 13.47 -4.26 4.36
C LEU A 7 14.44 -5.37 4.74
N GLN A 8 14.47 -5.79 6.03
CA GLN A 8 15.31 -6.91 6.45
C GLN A 8 14.90 -8.26 5.81
N PHE A 9 13.63 -8.38 5.39
CA PHE A 9 13.10 -9.64 4.86
C PHE A 9 13.38 -9.87 3.39
N ILE A 10 13.86 -8.85 2.67
CA ILE A 10 14.22 -8.93 1.24
C ILE A 10 15.73 -9.07 0.98
N LYS A 11 16.55 -9.17 2.03
CA LYS A 11 18.02 -9.20 1.87
C LYS A 11 18.52 -10.36 0.99
N ASP A 12 17.77 -11.46 1.00
CA ASP A 12 18.13 -12.68 0.28
C ASP A 12 17.24 -12.89 -0.96
N PHE A 13 16.43 -11.88 -1.33
CA PHE A 13 15.54 -11.98 -2.49
C PHE A 13 16.26 -11.64 -3.78
N GLU A 14 15.93 -12.37 -4.82
CA GLU A 14 16.20 -11.98 -6.19
C GLU A 14 15.11 -10.99 -6.64
N ILE A 15 15.42 -9.69 -6.55
CA ILE A 15 14.47 -8.62 -6.90
C ILE A 15 14.44 -8.47 -8.42
N GLU A 16 13.48 -9.12 -9.06
CA GLU A 16 13.31 -9.14 -10.53
C GLU A 16 12.34 -8.04 -11.00
N GLY A 17 11.31 -7.73 -10.21
CA GLY A 17 10.27 -6.75 -10.52
C GLY A 17 10.52 -5.39 -9.89
N ASP A 18 9.67 -4.45 -10.29
CA ASP A 18 9.65 -3.09 -9.76
C ASP A 18 8.93 -3.04 -8.40
N LEU A 19 8.80 -1.84 -7.86
CA LEU A 19 8.10 -1.56 -6.61
C LEU A 19 6.77 -0.86 -6.91
N LEU A 20 5.74 -1.14 -6.11
CA LEU A 20 4.43 -0.51 -6.20
C LEU A 20 4.00 0.00 -4.83
N GLU A 21 3.47 1.21 -4.80
CA GLU A 21 2.78 1.79 -3.66
C GLU A 21 1.38 2.22 -4.09
N ILE A 22 0.35 1.79 -3.38
CA ILE A 22 -1.03 2.24 -3.58
C ILE A 22 -1.47 2.98 -2.31
N GLY A 23 -1.66 4.29 -2.44
CA GLY A 23 -1.82 5.25 -1.35
C GLY A 23 -0.49 5.89 -0.98
N SER A 24 -0.26 7.13 -1.42
CA SER A 24 1.03 7.82 -1.25
C SER A 24 1.01 8.97 -0.23
N ASP A 25 -0.19 9.38 0.22
CA ASP A 25 -0.38 10.51 1.13
C ASP A 25 0.57 11.68 0.77
N ARG A 26 1.30 12.21 1.73
CA ARG A 26 2.18 13.39 1.51
C ARG A 26 3.53 13.08 0.88
N GLY A 27 3.84 11.81 0.59
CA GLY A 27 5.08 11.40 -0.05
C GLY A 27 6.35 11.47 0.82
N ASP A 28 6.30 12.09 1.99
CA ASP A 28 7.44 12.26 2.89
C ASP A 28 7.73 11.04 3.78
N GLY A 29 6.85 10.06 3.76
CA GLY A 29 6.91 8.82 4.55
C GLY A 29 7.37 7.61 3.73
N SER A 30 6.41 6.73 3.44
CA SER A 30 6.64 5.48 2.71
C SER A 30 7.18 5.72 1.31
N THR A 31 6.62 6.65 0.55
CA THR A 31 7.01 6.94 -0.82
C THR A 31 8.50 7.26 -0.94
N TYR A 32 9.04 8.12 -0.06
CA TYR A 32 10.46 8.45 -0.05
C TYR A 32 11.35 7.24 0.27
N ILE A 33 10.93 6.41 1.24
CA ILE A 33 11.67 5.20 1.63
C ILE A 33 11.68 4.19 0.47
N PHE A 34 10.53 3.94 -0.16
CA PHE A 34 10.42 2.99 -1.26
C PHE A 34 11.10 3.50 -2.53
N ALA A 35 11.05 4.80 -2.84
CA ALA A 35 11.80 5.39 -3.95
C ALA A 35 13.32 5.30 -3.75
N THR A 36 13.78 5.49 -2.52
CA THR A 36 15.21 5.29 -2.17
C THR A 36 15.60 3.82 -2.30
N LEU A 37 14.75 2.91 -1.86
CA LEU A 37 14.95 1.48 -2.03
C LEU A 37 15.01 1.09 -3.51
N ALA A 38 14.06 1.56 -4.32
CA ALA A 38 14.02 1.32 -5.76
C ALA A 38 15.33 1.76 -6.44
N LYS A 39 15.85 2.94 -6.08
CA LYS A 39 17.15 3.42 -6.57
C LYS A 39 18.29 2.48 -6.21
N ASN A 40 18.33 1.99 -4.98
CA ASN A 40 19.39 1.09 -4.51
C ASN A 40 19.33 -0.30 -5.17
N LEU A 41 18.16 -0.71 -5.62
CA LEU A 41 17.91 -1.98 -6.31
C LEU A 41 17.99 -1.88 -7.84
N ASP A 42 18.24 -0.68 -8.38
CA ASP A 42 18.15 -0.38 -9.83
C ASP A 42 16.77 -0.77 -10.40
N ARG A 43 15.72 -0.37 -9.70
CA ARG A 43 14.30 -0.58 -10.02
C ARG A 43 13.55 0.74 -10.00
N LYS A 44 12.28 0.71 -10.41
CA LYS A 44 11.37 1.85 -10.32
C LYS A 44 10.40 1.67 -9.16
N LEU A 45 9.89 2.79 -8.65
CA LEU A 45 8.69 2.84 -7.83
C LEU A 45 7.55 3.40 -8.67
N PHE A 46 6.43 2.68 -8.72
CA PHE A 46 5.15 3.18 -9.19
C PHE A 46 4.34 3.58 -7.97
N SER A 47 4.01 4.86 -7.84
CA SER A 47 3.25 5.41 -6.71
C SER A 47 1.90 5.90 -7.22
N VAL A 48 0.82 5.34 -6.68
CA VAL A 48 -0.54 5.51 -7.19
C VAL A 48 -1.42 6.11 -6.11
N ASP A 49 -2.09 7.21 -6.42
CA ASP A 49 -3.09 7.82 -5.56
C ASP A 49 -4.23 8.41 -6.38
N VAL A 50 -5.47 8.34 -5.87
CA VAL A 50 -6.65 8.88 -6.53
C VAL A 50 -6.72 10.40 -6.39
N ASP A 51 -6.06 10.95 -5.38
CA ASP A 51 -6.09 12.38 -5.05
C ASP A 51 -5.04 13.14 -5.87
N ASN A 52 -5.51 13.97 -6.81
CA ASN A 52 -4.63 14.76 -7.66
C ASN A 52 -3.78 15.76 -6.86
N ASP A 53 -4.33 16.36 -5.80
CA ASP A 53 -3.58 17.30 -4.96
C ASP A 53 -2.41 16.61 -4.26
N VAL A 54 -2.59 15.36 -3.86
CA VAL A 54 -1.54 14.50 -3.29
C VAL A 54 -0.46 14.22 -4.34
N ILE A 55 -0.84 13.79 -5.53
CA ILE A 55 0.10 13.45 -6.60
C ILE A 55 0.91 14.68 -7.04
N ASP A 56 0.26 15.84 -7.21
CA ASP A 56 0.95 17.07 -7.63
C ASP A 56 1.90 17.56 -6.53
N HIS A 57 1.48 17.51 -5.25
CA HIS A 57 2.34 17.81 -4.12
C HIS A 57 3.58 16.89 -4.09
N ASN A 58 3.39 15.59 -4.26
CA ASN A 58 4.48 14.62 -4.25
C ASN A 58 5.47 14.87 -5.38
N ARG A 59 5.00 15.15 -6.60
CA ARG A 59 5.86 15.53 -7.73
C ARG A 59 6.71 16.76 -7.39
N GLU A 60 6.08 17.82 -6.87
CA GLU A 60 6.78 19.05 -6.48
C GLU A 60 7.86 18.80 -5.40
N GLU A 61 7.57 17.99 -4.39
CA GLU A 61 8.52 17.68 -3.33
C GLU A 61 9.70 16.84 -3.85
N PHE A 62 9.43 15.86 -4.71
CA PHE A 62 10.48 15.03 -5.32
C PHE A 62 11.36 15.83 -6.30
N ASP A 63 10.80 16.80 -7.03
CA ASP A 63 11.54 17.68 -7.93
C ASP A 63 12.50 18.63 -7.18
N LYS A 64 12.23 18.94 -5.90
CA LYS A 64 13.11 19.76 -5.04
C LYS A 64 14.32 18.99 -4.51
N LEU A 65 14.33 17.66 -4.61
CA LEU A 65 15.43 16.87 -4.12
C LEU A 65 16.72 17.16 -4.91
N PRO A 66 17.90 17.21 -4.24
CA PRO A 66 19.17 17.46 -4.92
C PRO A 66 19.66 16.27 -5.79
N PHE A 67 18.86 15.23 -5.91
CA PHE A 67 19.15 14.03 -6.69
C PHE A 67 17.83 13.42 -7.19
N SER A 68 17.87 12.74 -8.32
CA SER A 68 16.71 12.05 -8.87
C SER A 68 16.47 10.69 -8.18
N LEU A 69 15.21 10.40 -7.90
CA LEU A 69 14.73 9.08 -7.49
C LEU A 69 13.88 8.46 -8.60
N PRO A 70 13.93 7.14 -8.81
CA PRO A 70 13.22 6.46 -9.89
C PRO A 70 11.75 6.20 -9.48
N VAL A 71 10.96 7.25 -9.36
CA VAL A 71 9.54 7.18 -9.04
C VAL A 71 8.69 7.72 -10.18
N GLU A 72 7.59 7.03 -10.47
CA GLU A 72 6.55 7.46 -11.40
C GLU A 72 5.23 7.59 -10.63
N PHE A 73 4.60 8.79 -10.69
CA PHE A 73 3.38 9.10 -9.98
C PHE A 73 2.16 9.00 -10.90
N PHE A 74 1.13 8.28 -10.44
CA PHE A 74 -0.11 8.03 -11.18
C PHE A 74 -1.32 8.54 -10.40
N ASN A 75 -2.12 9.40 -11.04
CA ASN A 75 -3.36 9.89 -10.46
C ASN A 75 -4.54 9.05 -10.96
N GLN A 76 -4.82 7.97 -10.26
CA GLN A 76 -5.95 7.07 -10.53
C GLN A 76 -6.19 6.13 -9.36
N THR A 77 -7.28 5.35 -9.41
CA THR A 77 -7.49 4.32 -8.40
C THR A 77 -6.46 3.19 -8.54
N GLY A 78 -6.13 2.52 -7.44
CA GLY A 78 -5.21 1.37 -7.49
C GLY A 78 -5.73 0.25 -8.40
N GLU A 79 -7.06 0.04 -8.44
CA GLU A 79 -7.68 -0.96 -9.32
C GLU A 79 -7.53 -0.62 -10.80
N ASP A 80 -7.73 0.65 -11.18
CA ASP A 80 -7.58 1.09 -12.58
C ASP A 80 -6.12 0.98 -13.01
N PHE A 81 -5.17 1.42 -12.15
CA PHE A 81 -3.75 1.27 -12.42
C PHE A 81 -3.37 -0.18 -12.71
N LEU A 82 -3.82 -1.12 -11.88
CA LEU A 82 -3.51 -2.54 -12.05
C LEU A 82 -4.18 -3.13 -13.30
N ASP A 83 -5.40 -2.69 -13.62
CA ASP A 83 -6.10 -3.16 -14.81
C ASP A 83 -5.48 -2.64 -16.13
N GLU A 84 -4.89 -1.46 -16.11
CA GLU A 84 -4.22 -0.83 -17.27
C GLU A 84 -2.78 -1.29 -17.48
N ASN A 85 -2.11 -1.80 -16.44
CA ASN A 85 -0.67 -2.09 -16.44
C ASN A 85 -0.35 -3.57 -16.19
N LYS A 86 -1.16 -4.50 -16.67
CA LYS A 86 -1.06 -5.95 -16.40
C LYS A 86 0.27 -6.60 -16.78
N ASP A 87 1.03 -5.97 -17.66
CA ASP A 87 2.34 -6.48 -18.11
C ASP A 87 3.47 -6.15 -17.13
N LEU A 88 3.25 -5.26 -16.19
CA LEU A 88 4.24 -4.93 -15.15
C LEU A 88 4.38 -6.09 -14.16
N LYS A 89 5.59 -6.21 -13.59
CA LYS A 89 5.90 -7.18 -12.53
C LYS A 89 6.45 -6.46 -11.30
N PHE A 90 5.95 -6.85 -10.13
CA PHE A 90 6.32 -6.25 -8.86
C PHE A 90 6.93 -7.28 -7.90
N SER A 91 8.05 -6.92 -7.29
CA SER A 91 8.67 -7.71 -6.22
C SER A 91 8.33 -7.16 -4.83
N ILE A 92 8.01 -5.88 -4.72
CA ILE A 92 7.70 -5.23 -3.44
C ILE A 92 6.46 -4.36 -3.63
N VAL A 93 5.45 -4.56 -2.80
CA VAL A 93 4.19 -3.83 -2.85
C VAL A 93 3.83 -3.28 -1.48
N LEU A 94 3.42 -2.01 -1.42
CA LEU A 94 2.78 -1.39 -0.26
C LEU A 94 1.30 -1.15 -0.58
N LEU A 95 0.43 -1.60 0.31
CA LEU A 95 -1.01 -1.35 0.27
C LEU A 95 -1.38 -0.46 1.46
N ASP A 96 -1.70 0.82 1.17
CA ASP A 96 -1.93 1.84 2.20
C ASP A 96 -2.99 2.89 1.80
N ASN A 97 -3.82 2.61 0.82
CA ASN A 97 -4.89 3.53 0.47
C ASN A 97 -6.07 3.43 1.45
N PHE A 98 -6.86 4.51 1.58
CA PHE A 98 -7.94 4.72 2.56
C PHE A 98 -7.47 4.71 4.01
N ASP A 99 -7.82 5.76 4.76
CA ASP A 99 -7.58 5.77 6.19
C ASP A 99 -8.51 4.80 6.91
N TRP A 100 -7.98 4.19 7.97
CA TRP A 100 -8.74 3.31 8.84
C TRP A 100 -9.38 4.10 9.97
N ASP A 101 -10.71 4.05 10.08
CA ASP A 101 -11.40 4.62 11.22
C ASP A 101 -11.27 3.66 12.42
N TRP A 102 -10.47 4.06 13.38
CA TRP A 102 -10.20 3.27 14.59
C TRP A 102 -11.37 3.22 15.57
N ASN A 103 -12.34 4.13 15.42
CA ASN A 103 -13.50 4.21 16.30
C ASN A 103 -14.80 4.51 15.53
N PRO A 104 -15.20 3.66 14.59
CA PRO A 104 -16.31 3.93 13.67
C PRO A 104 -17.68 4.03 14.36
N GLN A 105 -17.77 3.66 15.66
CA GLN A 105 -19.00 3.76 16.46
C GLN A 105 -18.97 4.92 17.46
N SER A 106 -17.96 5.78 17.39
CA SER A 106 -17.86 6.95 18.27
C SER A 106 -19.03 7.90 18.04
N ALA A 107 -19.58 8.41 19.12
CA ALA A 107 -20.53 9.52 19.06
C ALA A 107 -19.84 10.85 18.68
N ASP A 108 -18.52 10.91 18.78
CA ASP A 108 -17.66 12.03 18.41
C ASP A 108 -16.55 11.50 17.46
N PRO A 109 -16.84 11.37 16.16
CA PRO A 109 -15.90 10.84 15.19
C PRO A 109 -14.73 11.80 14.97
N ASP A 110 -13.58 11.27 14.58
CA ASP A 110 -12.39 12.07 14.27
C ASP A 110 -12.70 13.05 13.13
N PRO A 111 -12.56 14.37 13.34
CA PRO A 111 -12.86 15.35 12.29
C PRO A 111 -12.03 15.20 11.02
N SER A 112 -10.80 14.66 11.11
CA SER A 112 -9.94 14.42 9.93
C SER A 112 -10.50 13.29 9.06
N ILE A 113 -10.95 12.21 9.67
CA ILE A 113 -11.62 11.09 8.98
C ILE A 113 -12.92 11.55 8.34
N VAL A 114 -13.73 12.34 9.04
CA VAL A 114 -14.96 12.91 8.48
C VAL A 114 -14.67 13.80 7.27
N ALA A 115 -13.67 14.67 7.36
CA ALA A 115 -13.29 15.54 6.25
C ALA A 115 -12.82 14.74 5.03
N GLN A 116 -12.04 13.70 5.22
CA GLN A 116 -11.63 12.79 4.15
C GLN A 116 -12.83 12.06 3.53
N GLN A 117 -13.74 11.51 4.34
CA GLN A 117 -14.95 10.84 3.85
C GLN A 117 -15.79 11.77 2.97
N VAL A 118 -15.93 13.03 3.36
CA VAL A 118 -16.62 14.05 2.56
C VAL A 118 -15.87 14.31 1.24
N LYS A 119 -14.56 14.57 1.30
CA LYS A 119 -13.72 14.81 0.13
C LYS A 119 -13.84 13.66 -0.88
N TYR A 120 -13.66 12.42 -0.43
CA TYR A 120 -13.67 11.24 -1.31
C TYR A 120 -15.04 11.00 -1.93
N ARG A 121 -16.12 11.24 -1.19
CA ARG A 121 -17.47 11.13 -1.72
C ARG A 121 -17.76 12.18 -2.77
N GLU A 122 -17.41 13.44 -2.50
CA GLU A 122 -17.73 14.57 -3.39
C GLU A 122 -16.84 14.64 -4.62
N GLN A 123 -15.56 14.35 -4.48
CA GLN A 123 -14.59 14.52 -5.58
C GLN A 123 -14.40 13.25 -6.40
N PHE A 124 -14.43 12.07 -5.76
CA PHE A 124 -14.09 10.82 -6.42
C PHE A 124 -15.27 9.83 -6.49
N ASN A 125 -16.44 10.19 -5.92
CA ASN A 125 -17.59 9.30 -5.79
C ASN A 125 -17.24 7.94 -5.10
N LEU A 126 -16.33 7.99 -4.13
CA LEU A 126 -15.88 6.86 -3.34
C LEU A 126 -16.39 6.95 -1.91
N GLU A 127 -16.95 5.87 -1.39
CA GLU A 127 -17.28 5.78 0.03
C GLU A 127 -16.08 5.25 0.83
N MET A 128 -15.63 6.06 1.79
CA MET A 128 -14.59 5.66 2.74
C MET A 128 -15.22 5.09 4.01
N THR A 129 -15.31 3.78 4.08
CA THR A 129 -15.66 3.05 5.30
C THR A 129 -14.63 1.96 5.53
N ASN A 130 -14.46 1.49 6.77
CA ASN A 130 -13.58 0.36 7.08
C ASN A 130 -13.89 -0.88 6.21
N HIS A 131 -15.16 -1.10 5.93
CA HIS A 131 -15.59 -2.20 5.09
C HIS A 131 -15.16 -2.03 3.62
N GLN A 132 -15.34 -0.82 3.08
CA GLN A 132 -14.87 -0.51 1.73
C GLN A 132 -13.36 -0.56 1.63
N SER A 133 -12.63 -0.08 2.64
CA SER A 133 -11.18 -0.21 2.70
C SER A 133 -10.75 -1.67 2.56
N GLN A 134 -11.31 -2.59 3.35
CA GLN A 134 -10.99 -4.01 3.25
C GLN A 134 -11.30 -4.61 1.88
N PHE A 135 -12.46 -4.28 1.29
CA PHE A 135 -12.81 -4.77 -0.04
C PHE A 135 -11.92 -4.22 -1.13
N THR A 136 -11.57 -2.96 -1.06
CA THR A 136 -10.68 -2.31 -2.04
C THR A 136 -9.31 -2.96 -2.02
N HIS A 137 -8.69 -3.13 -0.83
CA HIS A 137 -7.41 -3.80 -0.72
C HIS A 137 -7.46 -5.27 -1.17
N LEU A 138 -8.54 -5.99 -0.88
CA LEU A 138 -8.71 -7.35 -1.37
C LEU A 138 -8.80 -7.40 -2.91
N ARG A 139 -9.57 -6.49 -3.54
CA ARG A 139 -9.64 -6.40 -5.00
C ARG A 139 -8.29 -6.06 -5.64
N GLN A 140 -7.51 -5.19 -5.01
CA GLN A 140 -6.15 -4.87 -5.44
C GLN A 140 -5.23 -6.09 -5.32
N ALA A 141 -5.25 -6.79 -4.19
CA ALA A 141 -4.47 -8.01 -4.00
C ALA A 141 -4.81 -9.11 -5.02
N MET A 142 -6.09 -9.26 -5.36
CA MET A 142 -6.52 -10.22 -6.38
C MET A 142 -5.98 -9.86 -7.78
N ARG A 143 -5.94 -8.58 -8.16
CA ARG A 143 -5.36 -8.12 -9.42
C ARG A 143 -3.84 -8.26 -9.44
N LEU A 144 -3.20 -8.03 -8.32
CA LEU A 144 -1.75 -8.16 -8.16
C LEU A 144 -1.25 -9.60 -8.33
N THR A 145 -2.08 -10.61 -8.14
CA THR A 145 -1.66 -12.01 -8.10
C THR A 145 -0.79 -12.42 -9.29
N ASP A 146 -1.20 -12.06 -10.50
CA ASP A 146 -0.48 -12.38 -11.74
C ASP A 146 0.65 -11.38 -12.06
N MET A 147 0.75 -10.29 -11.30
CA MET A 147 1.76 -9.26 -11.47
C MET A 147 2.93 -9.39 -10.48
N LEU A 148 2.82 -10.28 -9.50
CA LEU A 148 3.88 -10.51 -8.53
C LEU A 148 4.95 -11.46 -9.09
N THR A 149 6.21 -11.13 -8.85
CA THR A 149 7.35 -12.03 -9.12
C THR A 149 7.29 -13.26 -8.20
N ASP A 150 8.06 -14.29 -8.52
CA ASP A 150 8.10 -15.52 -7.71
C ASP A 150 8.50 -15.24 -6.27
N GLU A 151 9.52 -14.43 -6.07
CA GLU A 151 9.87 -13.87 -4.75
C GLU A 151 9.26 -12.49 -4.63
N ALA A 152 8.38 -12.31 -3.67
CA ALA A 152 7.68 -11.05 -3.48
C ALA A 152 7.43 -10.74 -2.00
N MET A 153 7.41 -9.43 -1.69
CA MET A 153 7.04 -8.90 -0.39
C MET A 153 5.83 -7.98 -0.53
N ILE A 154 4.84 -8.17 0.33
CA ILE A 154 3.69 -7.27 0.44
C ILE A 154 3.67 -6.68 1.84
N VAL A 155 3.57 -5.36 1.90
CA VAL A 155 3.43 -4.58 3.14
C VAL A 155 2.00 -4.06 3.21
N CYS A 156 1.33 -4.35 4.31
CA CYS A 156 -0.03 -3.91 4.62
C CYS A 156 0.03 -2.94 5.80
N ASP A 157 -0.33 -1.68 5.59
CA ASP A 157 -0.43 -0.72 6.68
C ASP A 157 -1.81 -0.78 7.38
N ASP A 158 -1.92 -0.19 8.56
CA ASP A 158 -3.12 -0.19 9.40
C ASP A 158 -3.81 -1.56 9.50
N THR A 159 -3.01 -2.62 9.61
CA THR A 159 -3.46 -4.01 9.64
C THR A 159 -2.81 -4.75 10.79
N TYR A 160 -3.59 -5.54 11.55
CA TYR A 160 -3.11 -6.23 12.75
C TYR A 160 -3.90 -7.51 13.03
N TRP A 161 -3.33 -8.41 13.84
CA TRP A 161 -4.02 -9.57 14.37
C TRP A 161 -4.91 -9.18 15.55
N ALA A 162 -6.22 -9.34 15.42
CA ALA A 162 -7.18 -9.13 16.49
C ALA A 162 -7.36 -10.43 17.30
N GLN A 163 -6.68 -10.50 18.42
CA GLN A 163 -6.64 -11.72 19.24
C GLN A 163 -8.02 -12.15 19.75
N GLU A 164 -8.88 -11.18 20.08
CA GLU A 164 -10.25 -11.41 20.57
C GLU A 164 -11.16 -12.07 19.52
N TYR A 165 -10.88 -11.87 18.24
CA TYR A 165 -11.65 -12.43 17.11
C TYR A 165 -10.93 -13.58 16.41
N GLY A 166 -9.66 -13.82 16.73
CA GLY A 166 -8.85 -14.85 16.09
C GLY A 166 -8.67 -14.64 14.58
N THR A 167 -8.59 -13.38 14.13
CA THR A 167 -8.48 -13.02 12.73
C THR A 167 -7.65 -11.74 12.53
N TYR A 168 -7.20 -11.51 11.30
CA TYR A 168 -6.65 -10.22 10.90
C TYR A 168 -7.76 -9.18 10.68
N THR A 169 -7.49 -7.94 11.06
CA THR A 169 -8.37 -6.80 10.87
C THR A 169 -7.56 -5.57 10.42
N GLY A 170 -8.22 -4.44 10.19
CA GLY A 170 -7.60 -3.26 9.59
C GLY A 170 -7.76 -3.26 8.07
N LYS A 171 -7.07 -2.36 7.39
CA LYS A 171 -7.19 -2.12 5.94
C LYS A 171 -7.08 -3.41 5.12
N CYS A 172 -6.04 -4.20 5.36
CA CYS A 172 -5.76 -5.43 4.64
C CYS A 172 -6.22 -6.71 5.38
N GLY A 173 -7.13 -6.63 6.36
CA GLY A 173 -7.55 -7.79 7.13
C GLY A 173 -8.02 -8.97 6.28
N ALA A 174 -8.75 -8.71 5.19
CA ALA A 174 -9.20 -9.72 4.24
C ALA A 174 -8.11 -10.17 3.25
N VAL A 175 -7.05 -9.36 3.06
CA VAL A 175 -5.94 -9.66 2.15
C VAL A 175 -5.04 -10.76 2.70
N ILE A 176 -4.78 -10.75 4.00
CA ILE A 176 -3.82 -11.67 4.63
C ILE A 176 -4.18 -13.13 4.35
N PRO A 177 -5.39 -13.64 4.70
CA PRO A 177 -5.73 -15.04 4.43
C PRO A 177 -5.75 -15.38 2.93
N TYR A 178 -6.08 -14.41 2.07
CA TYR A 178 -6.01 -14.60 0.62
C TYR A 178 -4.56 -14.84 0.17
N LEU A 179 -3.62 -14.02 0.62
CA LEU A 179 -2.20 -14.16 0.26
C LEU A 179 -1.57 -15.42 0.84
N GLU A 180 -1.98 -15.86 2.04
CA GLU A 180 -1.51 -17.12 2.63
C GLU A 180 -1.88 -18.32 1.76
N ILE A 181 -3.07 -18.34 1.15
CA ILE A 181 -3.48 -19.38 0.17
C ILE A 181 -2.56 -19.38 -1.06
N LEU A 182 -2.01 -18.21 -1.43
CA LEU A 182 -1.07 -18.06 -2.55
C LEU A 182 0.40 -18.31 -2.18
N GLY A 183 0.64 -18.87 -0.99
CA GLY A 183 1.98 -19.26 -0.52
C GLY A 183 2.77 -18.14 0.16
N PHE A 184 2.14 -17.01 0.47
CA PHE A 184 2.78 -16.00 1.31
C PHE A 184 2.76 -16.42 2.77
N SER A 185 3.77 -15.98 3.52
CA SER A 185 3.85 -16.16 4.97
C SER A 185 4.00 -14.82 5.66
N VAL A 186 3.28 -14.61 6.75
CA VAL A 186 3.45 -13.43 7.60
C VAL A 186 4.80 -13.53 8.33
N VAL A 187 5.67 -12.54 8.11
CA VAL A 187 7.02 -12.48 8.73
C VAL A 187 7.15 -11.35 9.74
N LEU A 188 6.25 -10.39 9.71
CA LEU A 188 6.18 -9.31 10.70
C LEU A 188 4.71 -8.93 10.94
N ASN A 189 4.37 -8.75 12.22
CA ASN A 189 3.09 -8.17 12.67
C ASN A 189 3.42 -7.25 13.84
N LYS A 190 3.50 -5.95 13.58
CA LYS A 190 3.96 -4.98 14.56
C LYS A 190 3.44 -3.57 14.25
N ASP A 191 3.06 -2.83 15.29
CA ASP A 191 2.69 -1.42 15.20
C ASP A 191 1.67 -1.15 14.07
N HIS A 192 0.61 -1.97 14.05
CA HIS A 192 -0.46 -1.93 13.05
C HIS A 192 0.01 -2.13 11.59
N GLY A 193 1.13 -2.80 11.39
CA GLY A 193 1.59 -3.16 10.06
C GLY A 193 1.92 -4.64 9.96
N ILE A 194 1.62 -5.23 8.81
CA ILE A 194 1.91 -6.63 8.49
C ILE A 194 2.78 -6.71 7.25
N VAL A 195 3.80 -7.54 7.32
CA VAL A 195 4.65 -7.89 6.18
C VAL A 195 4.46 -9.36 5.86
N LEU A 196 4.15 -9.62 4.60
CA LEU A 196 4.09 -10.98 4.04
C LEU A 196 5.19 -11.15 2.99
N VAL A 197 5.75 -12.35 2.96
CA VAL A 197 6.73 -12.72 1.93
C VAL A 197 6.34 -14.05 1.30
N ARG A 198 6.62 -14.15 0.00
CA ARG A 198 6.67 -15.42 -0.74
C ARG A 198 8.10 -15.63 -1.21
N LYS A 199 8.66 -16.79 -0.94
CA LYS A 199 10.00 -17.23 -1.38
C LYS A 199 9.86 -18.43 -2.27
N LYS A 200 10.83 -18.61 -3.19
CA LYS A 200 10.96 -19.84 -3.98
C LYS A 200 11.20 -21.06 -3.10
#